data_5ff8dd68fb1fe831d5316eca2191d33f
#
_entry.id   5ff8dd68fb1fe831d5316eca2191d33f
#
_cell.length_a   1.000
_cell.length_b   1.000
_cell.length_c   1.000
_cell.angle_alpha   90.00
_cell.angle_beta   90.00
_cell.angle_gamma   90.00
#
_symmetry.space_group_name_H-M   'P 1'
#
loop_
_entity.id
_entity.type
_entity.pdbx_description
1 polymer ?
#
loop_
_entity_poly.entity_id
_entity_poly.type
_entity_poly.pdbx_seq_one_letter_code
_entity_poly.pdbx_strand_id
1 'polypeptide(L)'
;MEDAEKIMRYPAEETAAKHERIVKEASRLFRERGFENVSVSEVMKAAGLTHGAFYAHFRSKEELQAAAVAYGIKVSLRRTQRSRKNRRSYADRYLSRWHRDNPGDGCTMAALAQEVARSTPELKAAFEQGLRQIIPAIGGERKEAIFCVAAMIGGVVLARAVQDPRFSEEILKSVRQKLG
;
A
#
# COMPACT_ATOMS: atom_id res chain seq x y z
N MET A 1 26.92 29.97 17.41
CA MET A 1 26.17 29.74 16.17
C MET A 1 25.75 28.27 16.02
N GLU A 2 26.55 27.33 16.52
CA GLU A 2 26.27 25.87 16.48
C GLU A 2 25.04 25.43 17.33
N ASP A 3 24.81 26.07 18.48
CA ASP A 3 23.69 25.73 19.39
C ASP A 3 22.31 26.19 18.89
N ALA A 4 22.22 27.27 18.12
CA ALA A 4 20.97 27.75 17.55
C ALA A 4 20.48 26.86 16.39
N GLU A 5 21.39 26.29 15.61
CA GLU A 5 21.09 25.37 14.52
C GLU A 5 20.62 23.99 15.06
N LYS A 6 21.15 23.56 16.19
CA LYS A 6 20.78 22.33 16.88
C LYS A 6 19.38 22.41 17.48
N ILE A 7 18.96 23.57 18.03
CA ILE A 7 17.63 23.80 18.64
C ILE A 7 16.52 23.83 17.58
N MET A 8 16.76 24.31 16.36
CA MET A 8 15.78 24.31 15.26
C MET A 8 15.63 22.95 14.55
N ARG A 9 16.63 22.09 14.60
CA ARG A 9 16.64 20.80 13.91
C ARG A 9 15.77 19.75 14.60
N TYR A 10 15.75 19.69 15.91
CA TYR A 10 14.96 18.74 16.71
C TYR A 10 13.43 18.84 16.49
N PRO A 11 12.79 20.01 16.49
CA PRO A 11 11.37 20.14 16.25
C PRO A 11 10.93 19.71 14.84
N ALA A 12 11.75 19.99 13.81
CA ALA A 12 11.46 19.62 12.43
C ALA A 12 11.61 18.09 12.21
N GLU A 13 12.64 17.47 12.75
CA GLU A 13 12.87 16.03 12.71
C GLU A 13 11.77 15.26 13.47
N GLU A 14 11.36 15.74 14.61
CA GLU A 14 10.26 15.15 15.40
C GLU A 14 8.94 15.26 14.67
N THR A 15 8.65 16.38 14.02
CA THR A 15 7.45 16.60 13.22
C THR A 15 7.42 15.67 12.01
N ALA A 16 8.56 15.50 11.30
CA ALA A 16 8.68 14.57 10.19
C ALA A 16 8.49 13.11 10.64
N ALA A 17 9.05 12.72 11.77
CA ALA A 17 8.88 11.38 12.32
C ALA A 17 7.42 11.09 12.74
N LYS A 18 6.72 12.08 13.30
CA LYS A 18 5.28 11.99 13.61
C LYS A 18 4.46 11.84 12.33
N HIS A 19 4.74 12.67 11.32
CA HIS A 19 4.09 12.59 10.02
C HIS A 19 4.25 11.19 9.39
N GLU A 20 5.47 10.65 9.36
CA GLU A 20 5.72 9.32 8.82
C GLU A 20 4.96 8.22 9.59
N ARG A 21 4.87 8.30 10.91
CA ARG A 21 4.08 7.36 11.72
C ARG A 21 2.61 7.42 11.37
N ILE A 22 2.02 8.62 11.23
CA ILE A 22 0.62 8.79 10.84
C ILE A 22 0.38 8.12 9.48
N VAL A 23 1.19 8.43 8.47
CA VAL A 23 1.06 7.88 7.11
C VAL A 23 1.21 6.36 7.10
N LYS A 24 2.16 5.80 7.86
CA LYS A 24 2.37 4.36 7.99
C LYS A 24 1.15 3.65 8.58
N GLU A 25 0.62 4.15 9.71
CA GLU A 25 -0.56 3.56 10.35
C GLU A 25 -1.83 3.74 9.50
N ALA A 26 -2.03 4.90 8.89
CA ALA A 26 -3.11 5.12 7.93
C ALA A 26 -3.03 4.12 6.76
N SER A 27 -1.85 3.94 6.19
CA SER A 27 -1.63 3.01 5.08
C SER A 27 -1.96 1.57 5.47
N ARG A 28 -1.64 1.13 6.69
CA ARG A 28 -1.99 -0.19 7.21
C ARG A 28 -3.51 -0.32 7.42
N LEU A 29 -4.11 0.59 8.17
CA LEU A 29 -5.52 0.56 8.52
C LEU A 29 -6.44 0.64 7.29
N PHE A 30 -6.12 1.52 6.33
CA PHE A 30 -6.89 1.61 5.08
C PHE A 30 -6.83 0.31 4.26
N ARG A 31 -5.67 -0.35 4.20
CA ARG A 31 -5.58 -1.66 3.52
C ARG A 31 -6.36 -2.77 4.23
N GLU A 32 -6.47 -2.69 5.54
CA GLU A 32 -7.22 -3.67 6.33
C GLU A 32 -8.74 -3.50 6.21
N ARG A 33 -9.22 -2.24 6.21
CA ARG A 33 -10.64 -1.95 6.43
C ARG A 33 -11.28 -1.03 5.39
N GLY A 34 -10.50 -0.51 4.43
CA GLY A 34 -10.96 0.49 3.47
C GLY A 34 -10.97 1.91 4.03
N PHE A 35 -11.19 2.89 3.14
CA PHE A 35 -11.15 4.31 3.50
C PHE A 35 -12.32 4.73 4.40
N GLU A 36 -13.53 4.22 4.11
CA GLU A 36 -14.74 4.65 4.82
C GLU A 36 -14.80 4.11 6.25
N ASN A 37 -14.26 2.92 6.48
CA ASN A 37 -14.31 2.25 7.78
C ASN A 37 -13.17 2.64 8.73
N VAL A 38 -12.39 3.66 8.38
CA VAL A 38 -11.27 4.15 9.21
C VAL A 38 -11.42 5.65 9.42
N SER A 39 -11.58 6.06 10.67
CA SER A 39 -11.64 7.47 11.05
C SER A 39 -10.23 8.06 11.26
N VAL A 40 -10.13 9.39 11.14
CA VAL A 40 -8.91 10.14 11.48
C VAL A 40 -8.50 9.88 12.94
N SER A 41 -9.47 9.84 13.86
CA SER A 41 -9.20 9.56 15.28
C SER A 41 -8.53 8.20 15.52
N GLU A 42 -8.96 7.16 14.80
CA GLU A 42 -8.35 5.83 14.90
C GLU A 42 -6.92 5.81 14.37
N VAL A 43 -6.66 6.49 13.23
CA VAL A 43 -5.30 6.63 12.69
C VAL A 43 -4.39 7.36 13.68
N MET A 44 -4.85 8.49 14.23
CA MET A 44 -4.06 9.26 15.18
C MET A 44 -3.77 8.47 16.46
N LYS A 45 -4.76 7.75 16.98
CA LYS A 45 -4.59 6.85 18.13
C LYS A 45 -3.58 5.74 17.83
N ALA A 46 -3.65 5.11 16.66
CA ALA A 46 -2.70 4.07 16.23
C ALA A 46 -1.26 4.63 16.09
N ALA A 47 -1.13 5.89 15.67
CA ALA A 47 0.15 6.59 15.59
C ALA A 47 0.67 7.09 16.95
N GLY A 48 -0.08 6.89 18.06
CA GLY A 48 0.28 7.37 19.40
C GLY A 48 0.18 8.90 19.53
N LEU A 49 -0.79 9.52 18.83
CA LEU A 49 -1.00 10.96 18.78
C LEU A 49 -2.45 11.33 19.12
N THR A 50 -2.67 12.58 19.53
CA THR A 50 -4.01 13.10 19.76
C THR A 50 -4.70 13.46 18.45
N HIS A 51 -6.05 13.44 18.42
CA HIS A 51 -6.81 13.84 17.24
C HIS A 51 -6.48 15.28 16.79
N GLY A 52 -6.32 16.22 17.74
CA GLY A 52 -6.01 17.62 17.43
C GLY A 52 -4.67 17.81 16.70
N ALA A 53 -3.71 16.90 16.87
CA ALA A 53 -2.44 16.96 16.16
C ALA A 53 -2.57 16.66 14.65
N PHE A 54 -3.71 16.12 14.19
CA PHE A 54 -3.93 15.80 12.77
C PHE A 54 -3.77 17.04 11.88
N TYR A 55 -4.39 18.15 12.24
CA TYR A 55 -4.42 19.36 11.43
C TYR A 55 -3.06 20.07 11.30
N ALA A 56 -2.07 19.68 12.12
CA ALA A 56 -0.68 20.11 11.94
C ALA A 56 0.04 19.34 10.81
N HIS A 57 -0.52 18.22 10.36
CA HIS A 57 0.09 17.33 9.36
C HIS A 57 -0.69 17.21 8.06
N PHE A 58 -2.04 17.29 8.11
CA PHE A 58 -2.94 17.09 6.97
C PHE A 58 -4.12 18.05 7.04
N ARG A 59 -4.54 18.55 5.88
CA ARG A 59 -5.69 19.46 5.73
C ARG A 59 -7.02 18.71 5.72
N SER A 60 -7.00 17.44 5.24
CA SER A 60 -8.20 16.63 5.12
C SER A 60 -7.89 15.12 5.19
N LYS A 61 -8.94 14.30 5.34
CA LYS A 61 -8.83 12.83 5.28
C LYS A 61 -8.37 12.37 3.90
N GLU A 62 -8.78 13.05 2.84
CA GLU A 62 -8.41 12.74 1.45
C GLU A 62 -6.90 12.96 1.21
N GLU A 63 -6.32 14.02 1.77
CA GLU A 63 -4.88 14.24 1.74
C GLU A 63 -4.13 13.11 2.45
N LEU A 64 -4.60 12.69 3.62
CA LEU A 64 -4.06 11.53 4.33
C LEU A 64 -4.20 10.24 3.52
N GLN A 65 -5.34 10.01 2.85
CA GLN A 65 -5.55 8.84 1.98
C GLN A 65 -4.53 8.81 0.83
N ALA A 66 -4.31 9.95 0.16
CA ALA A 66 -3.33 10.06 -0.91
C ALA A 66 -1.90 9.75 -0.42
N ALA A 67 -1.51 10.33 0.72
CA ALA A 67 -0.21 10.07 1.35
C ALA A 67 -0.06 8.59 1.75
N ALA A 68 -1.09 7.98 2.32
CA ALA A 68 -1.12 6.59 2.74
C ALA A 68 -1.01 5.61 1.56
N VAL A 69 -1.69 5.91 0.45
CA VAL A 69 -1.60 5.14 -0.81
C VAL A 69 -0.19 5.25 -1.38
N ALA A 70 0.37 6.45 -1.50
CA ALA A 70 1.72 6.67 -2.01
C ALA A 70 2.77 5.94 -1.15
N TYR A 71 2.65 6.00 0.17
CA TYR A 71 3.52 5.27 1.10
C TYR A 71 3.46 3.76 0.89
N GLY A 72 2.25 3.18 0.86
CA GLY A 72 2.07 1.75 0.70
C GLY A 72 2.58 1.24 -0.66
N ILE A 73 2.42 2.03 -1.73
CA ILE A 73 2.98 1.74 -3.05
C ILE A 73 4.52 1.80 -3.02
N LYS A 74 5.11 2.80 -2.36
CA LYS A 74 6.57 2.90 -2.18
C LYS A 74 7.14 1.66 -1.46
N VAL A 75 6.44 1.16 -0.42
CA VAL A 75 6.82 -0.09 0.26
C VAL A 75 6.71 -1.29 -0.69
N SER A 76 5.63 -1.40 -1.46
CA SER A 76 5.44 -2.46 -2.45
C SER A 76 6.52 -2.42 -3.54
N LEU A 77 6.87 -1.25 -4.04
CA LEU A 77 7.92 -1.07 -5.04
C LEU A 77 9.29 -1.57 -4.54
N ARG A 78 9.66 -1.20 -3.30
CA ARG A 78 10.91 -1.70 -2.68
C ARG A 78 10.93 -3.23 -2.58
N ARG A 79 9.80 -3.86 -2.24
CA ARG A 79 9.67 -5.33 -2.20
C ARG A 79 9.82 -5.96 -3.59
N THR A 80 9.21 -5.36 -4.60
CA THR A 80 9.30 -5.80 -6.00
C THR A 80 10.75 -5.70 -6.50
N GLN A 81 11.41 -4.58 -6.29
CA GLN A 81 12.81 -4.36 -6.71
C GLN A 81 13.78 -5.35 -6.07
N ARG A 82 13.62 -5.65 -4.78
CA ARG A 82 14.45 -6.67 -4.08
C ARG A 82 14.26 -8.07 -4.64
N SER A 83 13.13 -8.36 -5.24
CA SER A 83 12.78 -9.67 -5.79
C SER A 83 12.97 -9.76 -7.32
N ARG A 84 13.45 -8.70 -7.98
CA ARG A 84 13.60 -8.61 -9.44
C ARG A 84 14.44 -9.75 -10.04
N LYS A 85 15.42 -10.27 -9.30
CA LYS A 85 16.28 -11.37 -9.75
C LYS A 85 15.56 -12.73 -9.78
N ASN A 86 14.40 -12.86 -9.12
CA ASN A 86 13.61 -14.09 -9.09
C ASN A 86 12.11 -13.77 -9.12
N ARG A 87 11.58 -13.55 -10.33
CA ARG A 87 10.18 -13.25 -10.62
C ARG A 87 9.24 -14.33 -10.06
N ARG A 88 9.60 -15.60 -10.20
CA ARG A 88 8.83 -16.73 -9.69
C ARG A 88 8.70 -16.66 -8.17
N SER A 89 9.79 -16.47 -7.46
CA SER A 89 9.77 -16.30 -5.99
C SER A 89 8.96 -15.08 -5.54
N TYR A 90 8.91 -14.02 -6.34
CA TYR A 90 8.04 -12.87 -6.05
C TYR A 90 6.56 -13.22 -6.22
N ALA A 91 6.18 -13.89 -7.32
CA ALA A 91 4.82 -14.35 -7.57
C ALA A 91 4.36 -15.36 -6.49
N ASP A 92 5.22 -16.31 -6.10
CA ASP A 92 4.93 -17.29 -5.05
C ASP A 92 4.61 -16.62 -3.70
N ARG A 93 5.37 -15.60 -3.33
CA ARG A 93 5.14 -14.85 -2.10
C ARG A 93 3.90 -13.95 -2.19
N TYR A 94 3.71 -13.30 -3.36
CA TYR A 94 2.58 -12.41 -3.58
C TYR A 94 1.25 -13.18 -3.58
N LEU A 95 1.19 -14.34 -4.26
CA LEU A 95 0.03 -15.21 -4.37
C LEU A 95 0.01 -16.27 -3.25
N SER A 96 0.32 -15.87 -2.03
CA SER A 96 0.35 -16.75 -0.85
C SER A 96 -0.87 -16.55 0.05
N ARG A 97 -1.17 -17.57 0.86
CA ARG A 97 -2.18 -17.47 1.93
C ARG A 97 -1.87 -16.31 2.87
N TRP A 98 -0.59 -16.15 3.23
CA TRP A 98 -0.20 -15.07 4.13
C TRP A 98 -0.59 -13.69 3.57
N HIS A 99 -0.30 -13.40 2.28
CA HIS A 99 -0.66 -12.13 1.67
C HIS A 99 -2.17 -11.95 1.53
N ARG A 100 -2.91 -13.04 1.24
CA ARG A 100 -4.38 -13.04 1.23
C ARG A 100 -4.94 -12.65 2.60
N ASP A 101 -4.44 -13.27 3.68
CA ASP A 101 -5.01 -13.17 5.03
C ASP A 101 -4.52 -11.93 5.80
N ASN A 102 -3.46 -11.25 5.32
CA ASN A 102 -2.86 -10.07 5.96
C ASN A 102 -2.89 -8.83 5.04
N PRO A 103 -4.08 -8.25 4.75
CA PRO A 103 -4.20 -7.11 3.84
C PRO A 103 -3.42 -5.88 4.31
N GLY A 104 -3.36 -5.61 5.61
CA GLY A 104 -2.64 -4.49 6.21
C GLY A 104 -1.14 -4.46 5.91
N ASP A 105 -0.52 -5.64 5.79
CA ASP A 105 0.89 -5.80 5.41
C ASP A 105 1.07 -6.12 3.91
N GLY A 106 -0.04 -6.22 3.18
CA GLY A 106 -0.10 -6.60 1.79
C GLY A 106 0.12 -5.45 0.79
N CYS A 107 -0.31 -5.71 -0.43
CA CYS A 107 -0.24 -4.76 -1.53
C CYS A 107 -1.39 -3.74 -1.46
N THR A 108 -1.04 -2.45 -1.49
CA THR A 108 -2.01 -1.35 -1.51
C THR A 108 -2.92 -1.41 -2.74
N MET A 109 -2.40 -1.82 -3.89
CA MET A 109 -3.20 -1.93 -5.11
C MET A 109 -4.26 -3.03 -5.00
N ALA A 110 -3.92 -4.19 -4.44
CA ALA A 110 -4.87 -5.28 -4.23
C ALA A 110 -5.93 -4.96 -3.15
N ALA A 111 -5.59 -4.08 -2.20
CA ALA A 111 -6.52 -3.71 -1.14
C ALA A 111 -7.46 -2.56 -1.53
N LEU A 112 -6.96 -1.54 -2.27
CA LEU A 112 -7.64 -0.26 -2.40
C LEU A 112 -8.00 0.16 -3.84
N ALA A 113 -7.66 -0.62 -4.87
CA ALA A 113 -7.90 -0.22 -6.27
C ALA A 113 -9.38 0.14 -6.55
N GLN A 114 -10.33 -0.61 -5.99
CA GLN A 114 -11.76 -0.37 -6.18
C GLN A 114 -12.25 0.92 -5.51
N GLU A 115 -11.68 1.27 -4.36
CA GLU A 115 -12.00 2.51 -3.66
C GLU A 115 -11.37 3.71 -4.38
N VAL A 116 -10.11 3.57 -4.81
CA VAL A 116 -9.42 4.58 -5.61
C VAL A 116 -10.15 4.86 -6.93
N ALA A 117 -10.71 3.84 -7.59
CA ALA A 117 -11.48 4.01 -8.82
C ALA A 117 -12.69 4.93 -8.67
N ARG A 118 -13.23 5.05 -7.45
CA ARG A 118 -14.39 5.91 -7.10
C ARG A 118 -14.02 7.17 -6.33
N SER A 119 -12.73 7.44 -6.14
CA SER A 119 -12.23 8.55 -5.33
C SER A 119 -11.84 9.78 -6.19
N THR A 120 -11.17 10.74 -5.56
CA THR A 120 -10.78 12.02 -6.16
C THR A 120 -9.72 11.86 -7.27
N PRO A 121 -9.62 12.83 -8.19
CA PRO A 121 -8.57 12.84 -9.23
C PRO A 121 -7.16 12.76 -8.64
N GLU A 122 -6.91 13.43 -7.51
CA GLU A 122 -5.61 13.46 -6.84
C GLU A 122 -5.20 12.06 -6.36
N LEU A 123 -6.14 11.31 -5.77
CA LEU A 123 -5.90 9.96 -5.29
C LEU A 123 -5.68 8.98 -6.46
N LYS A 124 -6.44 9.14 -7.55
CA LYS A 124 -6.23 8.40 -8.80
C LYS A 124 -4.85 8.67 -9.39
N ALA A 125 -4.41 9.94 -9.41
CA ALA A 125 -3.09 10.32 -9.90
C ALA A 125 -1.96 9.70 -9.06
N ALA A 126 -2.06 9.71 -7.74
CA ALA A 126 -1.10 9.06 -6.85
C ALA A 126 -1.01 7.55 -7.09
N PHE A 127 -2.14 6.88 -7.28
CA PHE A 127 -2.21 5.46 -7.60
C PHE A 127 -1.60 5.16 -8.97
N GLU A 128 -1.95 5.94 -10.00
CA GLU A 128 -1.42 5.81 -11.36
C GLU A 128 0.10 5.96 -11.37
N GLN A 129 0.63 6.99 -10.70
CA GLN A 129 2.07 7.20 -10.57
C GLN A 129 2.77 5.97 -9.98
N GLY A 130 2.18 5.38 -8.95
CA GLY A 130 2.70 4.16 -8.34
C GLY A 130 2.65 2.96 -9.28
N LEU A 131 1.56 2.78 -10.02
CA LEU A 131 1.41 1.70 -10.99
C LEU A 131 2.45 1.83 -12.12
N ARG A 132 2.70 3.05 -12.62
CA ARG A 132 3.74 3.35 -13.60
C ARG A 132 5.17 2.99 -13.12
N GLN A 133 5.41 2.96 -11.82
CA GLN A 133 6.70 2.55 -11.23
C GLN A 133 6.77 1.03 -10.99
N ILE A 134 5.66 0.39 -10.59
CA ILE A 134 5.64 -1.05 -10.29
C ILE A 134 5.72 -1.90 -11.56
N ILE A 135 5.03 -1.52 -12.63
CA ILE A 135 5.03 -2.28 -13.89
C ILE A 135 6.46 -2.54 -14.39
N PRO A 136 7.33 -1.54 -14.60
CA PRO A 136 8.70 -1.81 -15.06
C PRO A 136 9.56 -2.52 -14.00
N ALA A 137 9.24 -2.41 -12.71
CA ALA A 137 9.96 -3.09 -11.64
C ALA A 137 9.75 -4.62 -11.64
N ILE A 138 8.64 -5.11 -12.20
CA ILE A 138 8.38 -6.54 -12.41
C ILE A 138 9.36 -7.13 -13.43
N GLY A 139 9.80 -6.34 -14.42
CA GLY A 139 10.68 -6.78 -15.49
C GLY A 139 9.93 -7.46 -16.65
N GLY A 140 10.69 -7.80 -17.72
CA GLY A 140 10.11 -8.33 -18.96
C GLY A 140 9.54 -7.25 -19.89
N GLU A 141 8.85 -7.69 -20.95
CA GLU A 141 8.18 -6.78 -21.85
C GLU A 141 7.01 -6.07 -21.12
N ARG A 142 6.75 -4.80 -21.51
CA ARG A 142 5.73 -3.97 -20.85
C ARG A 142 4.34 -4.62 -20.82
N LYS A 143 3.91 -5.25 -21.90
CA LYS A 143 2.59 -5.92 -21.97
C LYS A 143 2.49 -7.08 -21.00
N GLU A 144 3.55 -7.90 -20.94
CA GLU A 144 3.65 -9.00 -19.97
C GLU A 144 3.69 -8.50 -18.52
N ALA A 145 4.44 -7.43 -18.24
CA ALA A 145 4.50 -6.84 -16.92
C ALA A 145 3.13 -6.30 -16.46
N ILE A 146 2.38 -5.66 -17.36
CA ILE A 146 1.00 -5.22 -17.09
C ILE A 146 0.12 -6.43 -16.78
N PHE A 147 0.18 -7.48 -17.63
CA PHE A 147 -0.59 -8.71 -17.42
C PHE A 147 -0.26 -9.36 -16.06
N CYS A 148 1.03 -9.48 -15.72
CA CYS A 148 1.46 -10.06 -14.45
C CYS A 148 0.94 -9.26 -13.25
N VAL A 149 1.03 -7.93 -13.28
CA VAL A 149 0.52 -7.07 -12.21
C VAL A 149 -1.00 -7.24 -12.07
N ALA A 150 -1.74 -7.21 -13.19
CA ALA A 150 -3.18 -7.38 -13.18
C ALA A 150 -3.60 -8.76 -12.67
N ALA A 151 -2.93 -9.84 -13.14
CA ALA A 151 -3.21 -11.21 -12.72
C ALA A 151 -2.92 -11.41 -11.22
N MET A 152 -1.78 -10.92 -10.72
CA MET A 152 -1.45 -11.00 -9.30
C MET A 152 -2.45 -10.27 -8.41
N ILE A 153 -2.82 -9.03 -8.77
CA ILE A 153 -3.82 -8.25 -8.04
C ILE A 153 -5.17 -8.96 -8.07
N GLY A 154 -5.64 -9.34 -9.25
CA GLY A 154 -6.92 -10.04 -9.44
C GLY A 154 -6.96 -11.35 -8.67
N GLY A 155 -5.89 -12.15 -8.72
CA GLY A 155 -5.80 -13.41 -7.98
C GLY A 155 -5.97 -13.24 -6.47
N VAL A 156 -5.30 -12.27 -5.86
CA VAL A 156 -5.44 -11.98 -4.41
C VAL A 156 -6.84 -11.43 -4.08
N VAL A 157 -7.37 -10.53 -4.91
CA VAL A 157 -8.71 -9.93 -4.70
C VAL A 157 -9.80 -11.02 -4.76
N LEU A 158 -9.77 -11.86 -5.78
CA LEU A 158 -10.73 -12.98 -5.92
C LEU A 158 -10.58 -13.99 -4.79
N ALA A 159 -9.36 -14.35 -4.42
CA ALA A 159 -9.11 -15.29 -3.32
C ALA A 159 -9.59 -14.77 -1.96
N ARG A 160 -9.63 -13.46 -1.75
CA ARG A 160 -10.21 -12.81 -0.56
C ARG A 160 -11.74 -12.78 -0.58
N ALA A 161 -12.33 -12.69 -1.78
CA ALA A 161 -13.76 -12.51 -1.94
C ALA A 161 -14.58 -13.80 -1.84
N VAL A 162 -13.93 -14.97 -1.98
CA VAL A 162 -14.62 -16.27 -1.91
C VAL A 162 -14.63 -16.82 -0.49
N GLN A 163 -15.72 -17.51 -0.13
CA GLN A 163 -15.90 -18.06 1.21
C GLN A 163 -15.27 -19.45 1.36
N ASP A 164 -15.23 -20.26 0.27
CA ASP A 164 -14.62 -21.59 0.31
C ASP A 164 -13.09 -21.51 0.32
N PRO A 165 -12.40 -21.99 1.39
CA PRO A 165 -10.94 -21.94 1.49
C PRO A 165 -10.23 -22.76 0.40
N ARG A 166 -10.83 -23.84 -0.09
CA ARG A 166 -10.26 -24.69 -1.15
C ARG A 166 -10.29 -23.97 -2.48
N PHE A 167 -11.41 -23.35 -2.82
CA PHE A 167 -11.53 -22.53 -4.02
C PHE A 167 -10.64 -21.29 -3.96
N SER A 168 -10.54 -20.63 -2.81
CA SER A 168 -9.59 -19.55 -2.59
C SER A 168 -8.14 -19.94 -2.90
N GLU A 169 -7.71 -21.11 -2.42
CA GLU A 169 -6.36 -21.64 -2.68
C GLU A 169 -6.17 -22.03 -4.15
N GLU A 170 -7.18 -22.59 -4.78
CA GLU A 170 -7.18 -22.94 -6.20
C GLU A 170 -6.95 -21.69 -7.07
N ILE A 171 -7.62 -20.57 -6.78
CA ILE A 171 -7.41 -19.29 -7.46
C ILE A 171 -5.95 -18.86 -7.38
N LEU A 172 -5.39 -18.80 -6.15
CA LEU A 172 -4.00 -18.40 -5.94
C LEU A 172 -3.03 -19.30 -6.69
N LYS A 173 -3.22 -20.63 -6.62
CA LYS A 173 -2.38 -21.63 -7.26
C LYS A 173 -2.44 -21.50 -8.79
N SER A 174 -3.64 -21.36 -9.37
CA SER A 174 -3.84 -21.26 -10.82
C SER A 174 -3.13 -20.04 -11.41
N VAL A 175 -3.27 -18.86 -10.76
CA VAL A 175 -2.59 -17.66 -11.22
C VAL A 175 -1.06 -17.80 -11.06
N ARG A 176 -0.60 -18.34 -9.94
CA ARG A 176 0.84 -18.57 -9.68
C ARG A 176 1.49 -19.49 -10.72
N GLN A 177 0.80 -20.58 -11.09
CA GLN A 177 1.30 -21.52 -12.10
C GLN A 177 1.42 -20.90 -13.50
N LYS A 178 0.57 -19.93 -13.84
CA LYS A 178 0.62 -19.25 -15.14
C LYS A 178 1.68 -18.15 -15.20
N LEU A 179 2.14 -17.64 -14.06
CA LEU A 179 3.15 -16.58 -13.99
C LEU A 179 4.58 -17.10 -13.78
N GLY A 180 4.77 -18.35 -13.46
CA GLY A 180 6.05 -19.03 -13.25
C GLY A 180 6.42 -19.95 -14.34
#